data_697f4e610712b4e43c66044aa1720c77
#
_entry.id   697f4e610712b4e43c66044aa1720c77
#
_cell.length_a   1.000
_cell.length_b   1.000
_cell.length_c   1.000
_cell.angle_alpha   90.00
_cell.angle_beta   90.00
_cell.angle_gamma   90.00
#
_symmetry.space_group_name_H-M   'P 1'
#
loop_
_entity.id
_entity.type
_entity.pdbx_description
1 polymer ?
#
loop_
_entity_poly.entity_id
_entity_poly.type
_entity_poly.pdbx_seq_one_letter_code
_entity_poly.pdbx_strand_id
1 'polypeptide(L)'
;MKQYVIDELRWQDYEKIKAFLDKKWGPSEIGGIYWVPMEQEFLAPVQAGHIECQPIYYIIDLQPDVMSCELLLRTKSRVRCDCIRYANKEQTDRIIRFADDLLETLEIKV
;
A
#
# COMPACT_ATOMS: atom_id res chain seq x y z
N MET A 1 -13.64 2.91 -5.61
CA MET A 1 -12.66 1.90 -5.19
C MET A 1 -12.57 1.85 -3.68
N LYS A 2 -12.45 0.65 -3.12
CA LYS A 2 -12.26 0.51 -1.66
C LYS A 2 -10.84 0.90 -1.29
N GLN A 3 -10.70 1.74 -0.27
CA GLN A 3 -9.39 2.21 0.16
C GLN A 3 -9.47 2.69 1.61
N TYR A 4 -8.31 2.68 2.26
CA TYR A 4 -8.14 3.26 3.59
C TYR A 4 -7.47 4.61 3.43
N VAL A 5 -8.14 5.67 3.84
CA VAL A 5 -7.73 7.06 3.58
C VAL A 5 -7.36 7.76 4.86
N ILE A 6 -6.20 8.41 4.85
CA ILE A 6 -5.76 9.31 5.92
C ILE A 6 -5.64 10.69 5.29
N ASP A 7 -6.53 11.59 5.64
CA ASP A 7 -6.60 12.93 5.06
C ASP A 7 -6.14 14.01 6.05
N GLU A 8 -6.26 15.25 5.62
CA GLU A 8 -5.88 16.42 6.42
C GLU A 8 -4.41 16.38 6.85
N LEU A 9 -3.55 15.84 5.99
CA LEU A 9 -2.11 15.87 6.23
C LEU A 9 -1.59 17.29 6.09
N ARG A 10 -0.64 17.66 6.94
CA ARG A 10 0.09 18.91 6.79
C ARG A 10 1.24 18.69 5.82
N TRP A 11 1.80 19.79 5.28
CA TRP A 11 2.93 19.69 4.36
C TRP A 11 4.11 18.92 4.96
N GLN A 12 4.45 19.19 6.23
CA GLN A 12 5.54 18.48 6.88
C GLN A 12 5.25 17.00 7.08
N ASP A 13 4.00 16.64 7.27
CA ASP A 13 3.60 15.22 7.37
C ASP A 13 3.79 14.52 6.04
N TYR A 14 3.35 15.16 4.95
CA TYR A 14 3.54 14.66 3.60
C TYR A 14 5.02 14.45 3.30
N GLU A 15 5.87 15.40 3.63
CA GLU A 15 7.31 15.29 3.39
C GLU A 15 7.93 14.12 4.15
N LYS A 16 7.52 13.90 5.40
CA LYS A 16 8.00 12.77 6.20
C LYS A 16 7.60 11.43 5.58
N ILE A 17 6.34 11.32 5.18
CA ILE A 17 5.82 10.09 4.58
C ILE A 17 6.54 9.83 3.25
N LYS A 18 6.67 10.86 2.42
CA LYS A 18 7.34 10.74 1.12
C LYS A 18 8.78 10.26 1.30
N ALA A 19 9.51 10.85 2.22
CA ALA A 19 10.90 10.46 2.48
C ALA A 19 10.99 8.99 2.92
N PHE A 20 10.07 8.55 3.78
CA PHE A 20 10.04 7.17 4.23
C PHE A 20 9.74 6.19 3.09
N LEU A 21 8.74 6.49 2.28
CA LEU A 21 8.34 5.62 1.18
C LEU A 21 9.41 5.58 0.09
N ASP A 22 10.00 6.73 -0.24
CA ASP A 22 11.08 6.81 -1.23
C ASP A 22 12.29 5.97 -0.79
N LYS A 23 12.61 6.03 0.48
CA LYS A 23 13.74 5.27 1.01
C LYS A 23 13.48 3.76 1.00
N LYS A 24 12.25 3.36 1.30
CA LYS A 24 11.90 1.94 1.45
C LYS A 24 11.65 1.25 0.12
N TRP A 25 10.98 1.91 -0.81
CA TRP A 25 10.59 1.31 -2.10
C TRP A 25 11.05 2.10 -3.32
N GLY A 26 11.90 3.10 -3.12
CA GLY A 26 12.39 3.96 -4.18
C GLY A 26 11.41 5.07 -4.52
N PRO A 27 11.91 6.14 -5.17
CA PRO A 27 11.07 7.26 -5.56
C PRO A 27 9.93 6.81 -6.47
N SER A 28 8.77 7.46 -6.31
CA SER A 28 7.62 7.18 -7.15
C SER A 28 7.92 7.57 -8.61
N GLU A 29 7.68 6.65 -9.53
CA GLU A 29 7.85 6.91 -10.97
C GLU A 29 6.66 7.66 -11.54
N ILE A 30 5.50 7.57 -10.89
CA ILE A 30 4.27 8.22 -11.32
C ILE A 30 3.67 8.91 -10.10
N GLY A 31 3.68 10.22 -10.12
CA GLY A 31 3.07 11.16 -9.17
C GLY A 31 2.51 10.65 -7.85
N GLY A 32 3.35 10.15 -6.95
CA GLY A 32 2.92 9.75 -5.61
C GLY A 32 2.42 8.31 -5.48
N ILE A 33 2.54 7.51 -6.52
CA ILE A 33 2.09 6.11 -6.50
C ILE A 33 3.23 5.20 -6.06
N TYR A 34 2.99 4.40 -5.02
CA TYR A 34 3.95 3.43 -4.50
C TYR A 34 3.34 2.04 -4.53
N TRP A 35 4.11 1.06 -5.00
CA TRP A 35 3.72 -0.34 -5.01
C TRP A 35 4.34 -1.03 -3.81
N VAL A 36 3.50 -1.42 -2.85
CA VAL A 36 3.95 -2.02 -1.59
C VAL A 36 3.68 -3.52 -1.61
N PRO A 37 4.71 -4.35 -1.49
CA PRO A 37 4.50 -5.80 -1.52
C PRO A 37 3.79 -6.29 -0.25
N MET A 38 2.79 -7.16 -0.44
CA MET A 38 2.15 -7.86 0.66
C MET A 38 3.08 -9.00 1.10
N GLU A 39 3.28 -9.16 2.40
CA GLU A 39 4.11 -10.24 2.92
C GLU A 39 3.53 -11.61 2.57
N GLN A 40 4.40 -12.58 2.32
CA GLN A 40 4.02 -13.95 1.92
C GLN A 40 3.00 -14.57 2.86
N GLU A 41 3.16 -14.37 4.15
CA GLU A 41 2.29 -14.95 5.18
C GLU A 41 0.86 -14.45 5.12
N PHE A 42 0.62 -13.32 4.46
CA PHE A 42 -0.73 -12.74 4.32
C PHE A 42 -1.38 -12.99 2.97
N LEU A 43 -0.71 -13.73 2.08
CA LEU A 43 -1.30 -14.02 0.76
C LEU A 43 -2.49 -14.97 0.91
N ALA A 44 -3.56 -14.69 0.14
CA ALA A 44 -4.69 -15.62 0.04
C ALA A 44 -4.23 -16.88 -0.69
N PRO A 45 -4.91 -18.03 -0.49
CA PRO A 45 -4.49 -19.27 -1.15
C PRO A 45 -4.32 -19.17 -2.66
N VAL A 46 -5.20 -18.45 -3.36
CA VAL A 46 -5.08 -18.29 -4.81
C VAL A 46 -3.81 -17.52 -5.17
N GLN A 47 -3.42 -16.54 -4.35
CA GLN A 47 -2.23 -15.74 -4.57
C GLN A 47 -0.95 -16.53 -4.23
N ALA A 48 -0.98 -17.26 -3.13
CA ALA A 48 0.14 -18.09 -2.69
C ALA A 48 0.45 -19.19 -3.69
N GLY A 49 -0.57 -19.70 -4.38
CA GLY A 49 -0.42 -20.75 -5.39
C GLY A 49 0.04 -20.25 -6.75
N HIS A 50 0.00 -18.95 -7.01
CA HIS A 50 0.40 -18.36 -8.29
C HIS A 50 1.77 -17.70 -8.17
N ILE A 51 2.82 -18.49 -8.18
CA ILE A 51 4.19 -18.01 -8.00
C ILE A 51 4.57 -16.98 -9.06
N GLU A 52 4.14 -17.17 -10.31
CA GLU A 52 4.45 -16.25 -11.41
C GLU A 52 3.76 -14.89 -11.28
N CYS A 53 2.74 -14.77 -10.41
CA CYS A 53 2.08 -13.50 -10.15
C CYS A 53 2.70 -12.73 -9.00
N GLN A 54 3.59 -13.35 -8.25
CA GLN A 54 4.19 -12.71 -7.09
C GLN A 54 5.36 -11.83 -7.51
N PRO A 55 5.65 -10.76 -6.77
CA PRO A 55 4.98 -10.33 -5.55
C PRO A 55 3.58 -9.76 -5.80
N ILE A 56 2.72 -9.92 -4.80
CA ILE A 56 1.40 -9.29 -4.80
C ILE A 56 1.53 -7.95 -4.09
N TYR A 57 0.96 -6.90 -4.69
CA TYR A 57 1.14 -5.52 -4.21
C TYR A 57 -0.19 -4.88 -3.84
N TYR A 58 -0.12 -3.91 -2.94
CA TYR A 58 -1.18 -2.90 -2.82
C TYR A 58 -0.55 -1.54 -3.10
N ILE A 59 -1.39 -0.57 -3.50
CA ILE A 59 -0.91 0.75 -3.90
C ILE A 59 -1.16 1.76 -2.80
N ILE A 60 -0.16 2.59 -2.54
CA ILE A 60 -0.30 3.79 -1.72
C ILE A 60 -0.22 4.98 -2.67
N ASP A 61 -1.26 5.82 -2.67
CA ASP A 61 -1.29 7.06 -3.43
C ASP A 61 -1.11 8.21 -2.44
N LEU A 62 0.05 8.84 -2.49
CA LEU A 62 0.41 9.92 -1.58
C LEU A 62 0.33 11.26 -2.29
N GLN A 63 -0.56 12.12 -1.79
CA GLN A 63 -0.69 13.50 -2.24
C GLN A 63 -0.40 14.42 -1.06
N PRO A 64 -0.19 15.74 -1.29
CA PRO A 64 0.24 16.66 -0.22
C PRO A 64 -0.65 16.70 1.01
N ASP A 65 -1.93 16.43 0.87
CA ASP A 65 -2.88 16.51 1.98
C ASP A 65 -3.57 15.18 2.32
N VAL A 66 -3.27 14.11 1.56
CA VAL A 66 -3.98 12.84 1.74
C VAL A 66 -3.10 11.64 1.34
N MET A 67 -3.22 10.56 2.09
CA MET A 67 -2.61 9.27 1.75
C MET A 67 -3.72 8.24 1.65
N SER A 68 -3.83 7.60 0.47
CA SER A 68 -4.84 6.57 0.22
C SER A 68 -4.14 5.22 0.04
N CYS A 69 -4.53 4.23 0.83
CA CYS A 69 -4.04 2.86 0.69
C CYS A 69 -5.14 2.06 0.02
N GLU A 70 -4.93 1.68 -1.23
CA GLU A 70 -5.92 0.91 -1.98
C GLU A 70 -6.03 -0.51 -1.43
N LEU A 71 -7.25 -1.03 -1.38
CA LEU A 71 -7.51 -2.39 -0.89
C LEU A 71 -7.59 -3.40 -2.03
N LEU A 72 -7.43 -2.97 -3.28
CA LEU A 72 -7.33 -3.87 -4.42
C LEU A 72 -5.89 -4.36 -4.53
N LEU A 73 -5.71 -5.67 -4.34
CA LEU A 73 -4.39 -6.29 -4.48
C LEU A 73 -4.11 -6.57 -5.96
N ARG A 74 -2.88 -6.30 -6.37
CA ARG A 74 -2.47 -6.33 -7.78
C ARG A 74 -1.18 -7.09 -7.98
N THR A 75 -0.92 -7.45 -9.24
CA THR A 75 0.36 -8.00 -9.67
C THR A 75 0.85 -7.15 -10.85
N LYS A 76 2.17 -7.00 -10.96
CA LYS A 76 2.78 -6.26 -12.08
C LYS A 76 2.92 -7.13 -13.33
N SER A 77 2.90 -8.44 -13.18
CA SER A 77 3.16 -9.37 -14.27
C SER A 77 1.95 -9.64 -15.15
N ARG A 78 0.74 -9.29 -14.70
CA ARG A 78 -0.47 -9.59 -15.44
C ARG A 78 -1.51 -8.48 -15.27
N VAL A 79 -2.33 -8.30 -16.33
CA VAL A 79 -3.43 -7.35 -16.29
C VAL A 79 -4.67 -8.00 -15.70
N ARG A 80 -4.84 -9.31 -15.91
CA ARG A 80 -5.98 -10.07 -15.39
C ARG A 80 -5.49 -11.39 -14.83
N CYS A 81 -5.93 -11.66 -13.61
CA CYS A 81 -5.69 -12.93 -12.93
C CYS A 81 -6.58 -12.96 -11.69
N ASP A 82 -6.91 -14.16 -11.23
CA ASP A 82 -7.67 -14.32 -9.98
C ASP A 82 -6.89 -13.81 -8.77
N CYS A 83 -5.58 -13.58 -8.94
CA CYS A 83 -4.74 -12.97 -7.89
C CYS A 83 -5.09 -11.51 -7.67
N ILE A 84 -5.68 -10.84 -8.67
CA ILE A 84 -6.08 -9.44 -8.58
C ILE A 84 -7.48 -9.39 -8.00
N ARG A 85 -7.57 -9.05 -6.72
CA ARG A 85 -8.83 -9.04 -5.99
C ARG A 85 -8.73 -8.13 -4.79
N TYR A 86 -9.88 -7.72 -4.27
CA TYR A 86 -9.89 -6.95 -3.04
C TYR A 86 -9.35 -7.75 -1.87
N ALA A 87 -8.63 -7.08 -1.00
CA ALA A 87 -8.08 -7.66 0.21
C ALA A 87 -9.19 -8.30 1.04
N ASN A 88 -8.90 -9.49 1.58
CA ASN A 88 -9.79 -10.11 2.57
C ASN A 88 -9.60 -9.38 3.92
N LYS A 89 -10.31 -9.84 4.95
CA LYS A 89 -10.28 -9.16 6.25
C LYS A 89 -8.86 -9.10 6.83
N GLU A 90 -8.14 -10.20 6.81
CA GLU A 90 -6.78 -10.27 7.35
C GLU A 90 -5.83 -9.35 6.58
N GLN A 91 -5.91 -9.35 5.27
CA GLN A 91 -5.09 -8.49 4.42
C GLN A 91 -5.44 -7.03 4.61
N THR A 92 -6.73 -6.72 4.73
CA THR A 92 -7.20 -5.35 5.01
C THR A 92 -6.64 -4.86 6.34
N ASP A 93 -6.72 -5.68 7.38
CA ASP A 93 -6.19 -5.34 8.70
C ASP A 93 -4.68 -5.10 8.62
N ARG A 94 -3.98 -5.87 7.81
CA ARG A 94 -2.53 -5.71 7.62
C ARG A 94 -2.20 -4.38 6.94
N ILE A 95 -2.97 -3.99 5.93
CA ILE A 95 -2.75 -2.71 5.22
C ILE A 95 -3.02 -1.55 6.17
N ILE A 96 -4.11 -1.60 6.92
CA ILE A 96 -4.44 -0.56 7.90
C ILE A 96 -3.36 -0.44 8.96
N ARG A 97 -2.88 -1.57 9.47
CA ARG A 97 -1.81 -1.58 10.47
C ARG A 97 -0.53 -0.96 9.91
N PHE A 98 -0.19 -1.28 8.67
CA PHE A 98 0.99 -0.68 8.04
C PHE A 98 0.87 0.85 8.03
N ALA A 99 -0.27 1.36 7.59
CA ALA A 99 -0.50 2.81 7.52
C ALA A 99 -0.44 3.45 8.91
N ASP A 100 -1.11 2.85 9.89
CA ASP A 100 -1.16 3.40 11.24
C ASP A 100 0.22 3.36 11.91
N ASP A 101 0.96 2.27 11.74
CA ASP A 101 2.31 2.14 12.29
C ASP A 101 3.27 3.14 11.65
N LEU A 102 3.10 3.41 10.36
CA LEU A 102 3.88 4.42 9.65
C LEU A 102 3.69 5.79 10.30
N LEU A 103 2.45 6.18 10.52
CA LEU A 103 2.14 7.47 11.15
C LEU A 103 2.72 7.56 12.55
N GLU A 104 2.60 6.50 13.33
CA GLU A 104 3.13 6.45 14.68
C GLU A 104 4.66 6.55 14.68
N THR A 105 5.31 5.79 13.80
CA THR A 105 6.77 5.81 13.67
C THR A 105 7.28 7.19 13.29
N LEU A 106 6.57 7.91 12.43
CA LEU A 106 6.94 9.25 11.98
C LEU A 106 6.41 10.35 12.92
N GLU A 107 5.75 9.95 14.00
CA GLU A 107 5.17 10.89 14.98
C GLU A 107 4.19 11.88 14.35
N ILE A 108 3.36 11.38 13.44
CA ILE A 108 2.33 12.17 12.76
C ILE A 108 0.99 11.95 13.48
N LYS A 109 0.37 13.03 13.89
CA LYS A 109 -0.96 13.00 14.50
C LYS A 109 -2.00 13.47 13.49
N VAL A 110 -3.04 12.69 13.34
CA VAL A 110 -4.14 12.99 12.44
C VAL A 110 -5.47 12.93 13.17
#